data_e8ecab67d385b14cd594626a12be3663
#
_entry.id   e8ecab67d385b14cd594626a12be3663
#
_cell.length_a   1.000
_cell.length_b   1.000
_cell.length_c   1.000
_cell.angle_alpha   90.00
_cell.angle_beta   90.00
_cell.angle_gamma   90.00
#
_symmetry.space_group_name_H-M   'P 1'
#
loop_
_entity.id
_entity.type
_entity.pdbx_description
1 polymer ?
#
loop_
_entity_poly.entity_id
_entity_poly.type
_entity_poly.pdbx_seq_one_letter_code
_entity_poly.pdbx_strand_id
1 'polypeptide(L)'
;MEHILIGNVSVEKTAALAPMASVADRAYRTICKEYGAAYVVSEMISAKGLCYSDRKTEELCTVTVAECPMALQLFGDEPEFVAEAARRLMPYKPDIIDINMGCPVPKVAGNGSGSALMKDPELAAKIVEAAVKAVDVPITVKFRLGWDENSINCVEFAKLMEESGAAAVTLHARTKTQMYHGNADRSYIKKVKEAVNIPVIGNGDITSPEDAKRMYDETGCDLVMIGRGSYGRPYIFRSIAHYLETGELLPEPSQTERVDIMLHHIEMIIENKGEYSAMREARAHASHYIKGMNGAAEFRRLCGTLSAKDDLYRLADAVRQKAAE
;
A
#
# COMPACT_ATOMS: atom_id res chain seq x y z
N MET A 1 -8.13 -12.37 -17.62
CA MET A 1 -7.38 -12.51 -16.34
C MET A 1 -8.24 -13.14 -15.27
N GLU A 2 -7.66 -13.88 -14.33
CA GLU A 2 -8.38 -14.45 -13.17
C GLU A 2 -8.75 -13.36 -12.16
N HIS A 3 -9.81 -13.61 -11.38
CA HIS A 3 -10.25 -12.75 -10.30
C HIS A 3 -10.28 -13.52 -8.98
N ILE A 4 -10.01 -12.84 -7.89
CA ILE A 4 -10.24 -13.33 -6.52
C ILE A 4 -11.41 -12.58 -5.91
N LEU A 5 -12.03 -13.17 -4.90
CA LEU A 5 -13.07 -12.53 -4.10
C LEU A 5 -12.53 -12.22 -2.71
N ILE A 6 -12.58 -10.95 -2.31
CA ILE A 6 -12.34 -10.51 -0.93
C ILE A 6 -13.73 -10.19 -0.35
N GLY A 7 -14.30 -11.14 0.38
CA GLY A 7 -15.72 -11.09 0.70
C GLY A 7 -16.58 -11.05 -0.58
N ASN A 8 -17.30 -9.96 -0.78
CA ASN A 8 -18.12 -9.71 -1.99
C ASN A 8 -17.43 -8.83 -3.03
N VAL A 9 -16.18 -8.41 -2.81
CA VAL A 9 -15.43 -7.54 -3.71
C VAL A 9 -14.57 -8.36 -4.67
N SER A 10 -14.82 -8.21 -5.97
CA SER A 10 -14.03 -8.86 -7.03
C SER A 10 -12.78 -8.04 -7.33
N VAL A 11 -11.61 -8.67 -7.23
CA VAL A 11 -10.30 -8.06 -7.48
C VAL A 11 -9.55 -8.88 -8.53
N GLU A 12 -8.98 -8.22 -9.53
CA GLU A 12 -8.18 -8.87 -10.55
C GLU A 12 -6.88 -9.45 -9.95
N LYS A 13 -6.55 -10.69 -10.32
CA LYS A 13 -5.37 -11.39 -9.79
C LYS A 13 -4.08 -10.93 -10.48
N THR A 14 -3.71 -9.68 -10.26
CA THR A 14 -2.47 -9.08 -10.78
C THR A 14 -1.60 -8.54 -9.66
N ALA A 15 -1.73 -7.25 -9.30
CA ALA A 15 -0.97 -6.66 -8.20
C ALA A 15 -1.72 -5.52 -7.51
N ALA A 16 -1.61 -5.46 -6.19
CA ALA A 16 -2.18 -4.41 -5.34
C ALA A 16 -1.13 -3.39 -4.89
N LEU A 17 -1.55 -2.14 -4.66
CA LEU A 17 -0.73 -1.12 -4.01
C LEU A 17 -0.84 -1.24 -2.48
N ALA A 18 0.31 -1.33 -1.80
CA ALA A 18 0.37 -1.37 -0.35
C ALA A 18 0.06 -0.01 0.30
N PRO A 19 -0.47 -0.01 1.53
CA PRO A 19 -0.57 1.21 2.34
C PRO A 19 0.82 1.73 2.70
N MET A 20 1.08 3.01 2.40
CA MET A 20 2.38 3.64 2.64
C MET A 20 2.18 5.08 3.09
N ALA A 21 2.45 5.36 4.37
CA ALA A 21 2.33 6.70 4.92
C ALA A 21 3.17 7.72 4.13
N SER A 22 2.60 8.87 3.83
CA SER A 22 3.19 9.96 3.03
C SER A 22 3.54 9.59 1.59
N VAL A 23 3.03 8.47 1.08
CA VAL A 23 3.25 8.03 -0.31
C VAL A 23 1.95 7.60 -0.98
N ALA A 24 1.16 6.71 -0.34
CA ALA A 24 -0.09 6.19 -0.90
C ALA A 24 -1.26 7.16 -0.64
N ASP A 25 -1.05 8.45 -0.92
CA ASP A 25 -2.10 9.44 -0.91
C ASP A 25 -3.07 9.26 -2.09
N ARG A 26 -4.14 10.04 -2.14
CA ARG A 26 -5.16 9.91 -3.19
C ARG A 26 -4.58 10.00 -4.59
N ALA A 27 -3.68 10.96 -4.84
CA ALA A 27 -3.08 11.15 -6.16
C ALA A 27 -2.24 9.91 -6.57
N TYR A 28 -1.45 9.38 -5.63
CA TYR A 28 -0.64 8.21 -5.91
C TYR A 28 -1.47 6.94 -6.11
N ARG A 29 -2.54 6.75 -5.34
CA ARG A 29 -3.46 5.63 -5.53
C ARG A 29 -4.15 5.72 -6.90
N THR A 30 -4.62 6.92 -7.27
CA THR A 30 -5.26 7.16 -8.58
C THR A 30 -4.32 6.83 -9.72
N ILE A 31 -3.08 7.36 -9.72
CA ILE A 31 -2.14 7.05 -10.81
C ILE A 31 -1.76 5.57 -10.86
N CYS A 32 -1.64 4.89 -9.71
CA CYS A 32 -1.41 3.45 -9.70
C CYS A 32 -2.59 2.67 -10.32
N LYS A 33 -3.84 3.13 -10.11
CA LYS A 33 -5.04 2.56 -10.76
C LYS A 33 -5.03 2.79 -12.26
N GLU A 34 -4.66 3.99 -12.73
CA GLU A 34 -4.50 4.30 -14.16
C GLU A 34 -3.49 3.36 -14.84
N TYR A 35 -2.49 2.93 -14.09
CA TYR A 35 -1.50 1.94 -14.52
C TYR A 35 -1.85 0.49 -14.20
N GLY A 36 -3.09 0.19 -13.81
CA GLY A 36 -3.59 -1.17 -13.68
C GLY A 36 -3.38 -1.83 -12.32
N ALA A 37 -3.19 -1.06 -11.23
CA ALA A 37 -3.25 -1.64 -9.89
C ALA A 37 -4.63 -2.24 -9.65
N ALA A 38 -4.70 -3.54 -9.40
CA ALA A 38 -5.97 -4.24 -9.23
C ALA A 38 -6.73 -3.76 -7.99
N TYR A 39 -5.99 -3.40 -6.94
CA TYR A 39 -6.51 -3.01 -5.65
C TYR A 39 -5.55 -2.00 -5.00
N VAL A 40 -6.08 -1.01 -4.31
CA VAL A 40 -5.27 -0.01 -3.60
C VAL A 40 -5.71 0.16 -2.16
N VAL A 41 -4.77 0.49 -1.28
CA VAL A 41 -5.04 0.70 0.15
C VAL A 41 -4.59 2.10 0.54
N SER A 42 -5.40 2.80 1.33
CA SER A 42 -5.10 4.16 1.80
C SER A 42 -3.89 4.20 2.74
N GLU A 43 -3.44 5.41 3.07
CA GLU A 43 -2.60 5.63 4.25
C GLU A 43 -3.33 5.20 5.52
N MET A 44 -2.57 5.02 6.61
CA MET A 44 -3.12 4.59 7.90
C MET A 44 -3.96 5.68 8.56
N ILE A 45 -5.21 5.39 8.87
CA ILE A 45 -6.18 6.24 9.53
C ILE A 45 -6.26 5.86 11.01
N SER A 46 -6.03 6.81 11.91
CA SER A 46 -6.15 6.56 13.34
C SER A 46 -7.62 6.35 13.74
N ALA A 47 -7.96 5.21 14.33
CA ALA A 47 -9.30 4.94 14.81
C ALA A 47 -9.72 5.97 15.88
N LYS A 48 -8.88 6.24 16.88
CA LYS A 48 -9.11 7.28 17.88
C LYS A 48 -9.20 8.67 17.26
N GLY A 49 -8.26 9.02 16.35
CA GLY A 49 -8.26 10.31 15.66
C GLY A 49 -9.58 10.55 14.93
N LEU A 50 -10.07 9.54 14.20
CA LEU A 50 -11.36 9.64 13.49
C LEU A 50 -12.55 9.77 14.46
N CYS A 51 -12.54 9.03 15.57
CA CYS A 51 -13.59 9.12 16.58
C CYS A 51 -13.66 10.49 17.27
N TYR A 52 -12.53 11.17 17.39
CA TYR A 52 -12.46 12.54 17.94
C TYR A 52 -12.54 13.63 16.86
N SER A 53 -12.93 13.29 15.62
CA SER A 53 -13.11 14.24 14.50
C SER A 53 -11.86 15.08 14.23
N ASP A 54 -10.67 14.43 14.26
CA ASP A 54 -9.42 15.07 13.86
C ASP A 54 -9.44 15.33 12.35
N ARG A 55 -9.45 16.61 11.99
CA ARG A 55 -9.54 17.05 10.58
C ARG A 55 -8.51 16.43 9.66
N LYS A 56 -7.27 16.29 10.12
CA LYS A 56 -6.20 15.67 9.30
C LYS A 56 -6.45 14.19 9.06
N THR A 57 -7.06 13.52 10.04
CA THR A 57 -7.46 12.11 9.92
C THR A 57 -8.63 11.99 8.93
N GLU A 58 -9.61 12.88 8.96
CA GLU A 58 -10.75 12.90 8.04
C GLU A 58 -10.31 13.14 6.59
N GLU A 59 -9.30 13.98 6.35
CA GLU A 59 -8.74 14.23 5.01
C GLU A 59 -8.21 12.95 4.34
N LEU A 60 -7.77 11.94 5.11
CA LEU A 60 -7.30 10.64 4.62
C LEU A 60 -8.43 9.70 4.19
N CYS A 61 -9.68 9.97 4.60
CA CYS A 61 -10.82 9.07 4.37
C CYS A 61 -11.44 9.23 2.97
N THR A 62 -11.01 10.21 2.17
CA THR A 62 -11.60 10.47 0.86
C THR A 62 -11.35 9.31 -0.10
N VAL A 63 -12.43 8.81 -0.70
CA VAL A 63 -12.45 7.77 -1.74
C VAL A 63 -13.05 8.34 -3.02
N THR A 64 -12.48 7.99 -4.17
CA THR A 64 -13.03 8.33 -5.48
C THR A 64 -13.31 7.06 -6.27
N VAL A 65 -14.27 7.12 -7.21
CA VAL A 65 -14.62 5.97 -8.07
C VAL A 65 -13.40 5.47 -8.87
N ALA A 66 -12.49 6.38 -9.22
CA ALA A 66 -11.27 6.05 -9.97
C ALA A 66 -10.31 5.13 -9.19
N GLU A 67 -10.42 5.09 -7.85
CA GLU A 67 -9.57 4.27 -6.99
C GLU A 67 -10.14 2.86 -6.74
N CYS A 68 -11.42 2.62 -7.05
CA CYS A 68 -12.09 1.35 -6.74
C CYS A 68 -11.59 0.18 -7.64
N PRO A 69 -11.52 -1.04 -7.08
CA PRO A 69 -11.73 -1.38 -5.69
C PRO A 69 -10.61 -0.88 -4.78
N MET A 70 -10.98 -0.33 -3.61
CA MET A 70 -10.01 0.19 -2.65
C MET A 70 -10.39 -0.09 -1.19
N ALA A 71 -9.37 -0.11 -0.32
CA ALA A 71 -9.58 -0.14 1.12
C ALA A 71 -9.15 1.16 1.81
N LEU A 72 -9.92 1.54 2.83
CA LEU A 72 -9.46 2.47 3.87
C LEU A 72 -8.82 1.67 5.01
N GLN A 73 -7.56 2.01 5.37
CA GLN A 73 -6.82 1.28 6.39
C GLN A 73 -6.89 1.96 7.74
N LEU A 74 -7.49 1.29 8.74
CA LEU A 74 -7.52 1.72 10.13
C LEU A 74 -6.31 1.18 10.92
N PHE A 75 -5.87 1.92 11.94
CA PHE A 75 -5.05 1.39 13.03
C PHE A 75 -5.59 1.82 14.38
N GLY A 76 -5.50 0.95 15.36
CA GLY A 76 -5.93 1.16 16.73
C GLY A 76 -5.63 -0.08 17.57
N ASP A 77 -5.76 0.06 18.88
CA ASP A 77 -5.51 -0.95 19.92
C ASP A 77 -6.73 -1.22 20.81
N GLU A 78 -7.83 -0.50 20.57
CA GLU A 78 -9.07 -0.65 21.32
C GLU A 78 -10.22 -1.06 20.39
N PRO A 79 -10.86 -2.23 20.60
CA PRO A 79 -11.91 -2.77 19.73
C PRO A 79 -13.07 -1.79 19.52
N GLU A 80 -13.48 -1.08 20.56
CA GLU A 80 -14.62 -0.15 20.52
C GLU A 80 -14.32 1.06 19.60
N PHE A 81 -13.09 1.62 19.67
CA PHE A 81 -12.69 2.70 18.79
C PHE A 81 -12.55 2.24 17.35
N VAL A 82 -12.04 1.02 17.10
CA VAL A 82 -11.92 0.50 15.74
C VAL A 82 -13.30 0.24 15.13
N ALA A 83 -14.24 -0.32 15.90
CA ALA A 83 -15.62 -0.53 15.46
C ALA A 83 -16.33 0.78 15.15
N GLU A 84 -16.21 1.80 16.02
CA GLU A 84 -16.80 3.11 15.78
C GLU A 84 -16.15 3.83 14.59
N ALA A 85 -14.83 3.75 14.46
CA ALA A 85 -14.12 4.30 13.31
C ALA A 85 -14.57 3.61 11.99
N ALA A 86 -14.75 2.30 12.01
CA ALA A 86 -15.27 1.57 10.84
C ALA A 86 -16.65 2.10 10.41
N ARG A 87 -17.59 2.34 11.36
CA ARG A 87 -18.89 2.96 11.05
C ARG A 87 -18.72 4.36 10.45
N ARG A 88 -17.81 5.17 10.97
CA ARG A 88 -17.53 6.53 10.49
C ARG A 88 -16.88 6.56 9.10
N LEU A 89 -16.27 5.46 8.65
CA LEU A 89 -15.76 5.33 7.29
C LEU A 89 -16.86 5.07 6.25
N MET A 90 -18.02 4.52 6.64
CA MET A 90 -19.08 4.11 5.69
C MET A 90 -19.62 5.24 4.79
N PRO A 91 -19.75 6.51 5.27
CA PRO A 91 -20.13 7.63 4.38
C PRO A 91 -19.15 7.88 3.23
N TYR A 92 -17.88 7.49 3.36
CA TYR A 92 -16.86 7.61 2.30
C TYR A 92 -16.91 6.48 1.28
N LYS A 93 -17.76 5.46 1.51
CA LYS A 93 -18.03 4.33 0.61
C LYS A 93 -16.77 3.53 0.22
N PRO A 94 -15.93 3.10 1.16
CA PRO A 94 -14.85 2.17 0.84
C PRO A 94 -15.43 0.82 0.40
N ASP A 95 -14.75 0.13 -0.52
CA ASP A 95 -15.12 -1.25 -0.86
C ASP A 95 -14.73 -2.23 0.25
N ILE A 96 -13.66 -1.94 0.96
CA ILE A 96 -13.05 -2.77 2.01
C ILE A 96 -12.54 -1.86 3.14
N ILE A 97 -12.55 -2.35 4.36
CA ILE A 97 -11.80 -1.74 5.47
C ILE A 97 -10.67 -2.70 5.85
N ASP A 98 -9.43 -2.19 5.80
CA ASP A 98 -8.23 -2.94 6.19
C ASP A 98 -7.76 -2.53 7.58
N ILE A 99 -7.31 -3.49 8.40
CA ILE A 99 -6.78 -3.23 9.74
C ILE A 99 -5.28 -3.41 9.73
N ASN A 100 -4.53 -2.36 10.10
CA ASN A 100 -3.08 -2.39 10.20
C ASN A 100 -2.63 -3.07 11.48
N MET A 101 -2.01 -4.23 11.35
CA MET A 101 -1.36 -4.98 12.43
C MET A 101 0.13 -5.25 12.11
N GLY A 102 0.72 -4.41 11.23
CA GLY A 102 2.09 -4.62 10.76
C GLY A 102 3.02 -3.41 10.79
N CYS A 103 2.52 -2.20 11.10
CA CYS A 103 3.34 -0.99 11.14
C CYS A 103 4.41 -1.09 12.25
N PRO A 104 5.72 -1.01 11.92
CA PRO A 104 6.79 -1.16 12.90
C PRO A 104 7.20 0.15 13.59
N VAL A 105 6.63 1.29 13.14
CA VAL A 105 7.06 2.64 13.56
C VAL A 105 6.79 2.83 15.06
N PRO A 106 7.76 3.34 15.86
CA PRO A 106 7.60 3.49 17.31
C PRO A 106 6.37 4.28 17.74
N LYS A 107 5.98 5.31 16.99
CA LYS A 107 4.77 6.11 17.27
C LYS A 107 3.47 5.29 17.19
N VAL A 108 3.44 4.21 16.45
CA VAL A 108 2.28 3.30 16.32
C VAL A 108 2.46 2.08 17.23
N ALA A 109 3.56 1.34 17.06
CA ALA A 109 3.82 0.11 17.81
C ALA A 109 4.11 0.35 19.30
N GLY A 110 4.64 1.53 19.67
CA GLY A 110 4.85 1.89 21.08
C GLY A 110 3.56 2.16 21.85
N ASN A 111 2.45 2.42 21.14
CA ASN A 111 1.14 2.66 21.73
C ASN A 111 0.21 1.43 21.65
N GLY A 112 0.74 0.23 21.45
CA GLY A 112 -0.05 -1.01 21.42
C GLY A 112 -0.67 -1.36 20.07
N SER A 113 -0.64 -0.44 19.08
CA SER A 113 -1.23 -0.62 17.75
C SER A 113 -0.24 -1.22 16.74
N GLY A 114 -0.71 -1.47 15.52
CA GLY A 114 0.13 -1.94 14.43
C GLY A 114 0.80 -3.28 14.78
N SER A 115 2.12 -3.39 14.59
CA SER A 115 2.85 -4.64 14.84
C SER A 115 2.89 -5.08 16.31
N ALA A 116 2.53 -4.21 17.27
CA ALA A 116 2.41 -4.59 18.68
C ALA A 116 1.29 -5.63 18.89
N LEU A 117 0.24 -5.60 18.09
CA LEU A 117 -0.86 -6.56 18.12
C LEU A 117 -0.41 -7.99 17.81
N MET A 118 0.72 -8.19 17.13
CA MET A 118 1.32 -9.51 16.93
C MET A 118 1.75 -10.18 18.25
N LYS A 119 1.92 -9.40 19.33
CA LYS A 119 2.27 -9.88 20.68
C LYS A 119 1.03 -10.21 21.51
N ASP A 120 -0.15 -9.76 21.09
CA ASP A 120 -1.43 -10.00 21.74
C ASP A 120 -2.48 -10.42 20.69
N PRO A 121 -2.40 -11.67 20.20
CA PRO A 121 -3.31 -12.18 19.19
C PRO A 121 -4.79 -12.17 19.62
N GLU A 122 -5.05 -12.33 20.93
CA GLU A 122 -6.43 -12.29 21.46
C GLU A 122 -7.04 -10.89 21.35
N LEU A 123 -6.25 -9.85 21.63
CA LEU A 123 -6.68 -8.46 21.43
C LEU A 123 -6.89 -8.18 19.93
N ALA A 124 -5.99 -8.66 19.07
CA ALA A 124 -6.13 -8.54 17.62
C ALA A 124 -7.43 -9.19 17.13
N ALA A 125 -7.77 -10.38 17.60
CA ALA A 125 -9.02 -11.07 17.32
C ALA A 125 -10.25 -10.24 17.71
N LYS A 126 -10.28 -9.71 18.92
CA LYS A 126 -11.37 -8.85 19.43
C LYS A 126 -11.56 -7.59 18.56
N ILE A 127 -10.45 -7.01 18.10
CA ILE A 127 -10.48 -5.84 17.18
C ILE A 127 -11.15 -6.21 15.86
N VAL A 128 -10.75 -7.35 15.26
CA VAL A 128 -11.36 -7.82 13.99
C VAL A 128 -12.83 -8.14 14.18
N GLU A 129 -13.20 -8.91 15.19
CA GLU A 129 -14.60 -9.24 15.50
C GLU A 129 -15.46 -7.98 15.69
N ALA A 130 -14.94 -6.98 16.40
CA ALA A 130 -15.65 -5.74 16.64
C ALA A 130 -15.87 -4.95 15.33
N ALA A 131 -14.86 -4.91 14.45
CA ALA A 131 -14.97 -4.28 13.14
C ALA A 131 -15.96 -5.03 12.22
N VAL A 132 -15.88 -6.36 12.15
CA VAL A 132 -16.78 -7.21 11.35
C VAL A 132 -18.24 -7.03 11.79
N LYS A 133 -18.50 -6.94 13.09
CA LYS A 133 -19.88 -6.70 13.62
C LYS A 133 -20.38 -5.28 13.39
N ALA A 134 -19.49 -4.34 13.07
CA ALA A 134 -19.82 -2.91 12.99
C ALA A 134 -20.30 -2.47 11.59
N VAL A 135 -19.88 -3.16 10.51
CA VAL A 135 -20.12 -2.76 9.12
C VAL A 135 -20.34 -3.97 8.20
N ASP A 136 -20.97 -3.74 7.05
CA ASP A 136 -21.30 -4.79 6.07
C ASP A 136 -20.19 -4.98 5.00
N VAL A 137 -19.23 -4.06 4.91
CA VAL A 137 -18.10 -4.21 3.97
C VAL A 137 -17.07 -5.21 4.50
N PRO A 138 -16.35 -5.94 3.63
CA PRO A 138 -15.31 -6.88 4.07
C PRO A 138 -14.25 -6.20 4.94
N ILE A 139 -13.84 -6.89 6.00
CA ILE A 139 -12.72 -6.51 6.85
C ILE A 139 -11.52 -7.36 6.44
N THR A 140 -10.37 -6.72 6.18
CA THR A 140 -9.09 -7.39 5.91
C THR A 140 -8.05 -7.02 6.97
N VAL A 141 -6.99 -7.81 7.07
CA VAL A 141 -5.92 -7.56 8.06
C VAL A 141 -4.57 -7.62 7.39
N LYS A 142 -3.72 -6.61 7.63
CA LYS A 142 -2.34 -6.59 7.15
C LYS A 142 -1.35 -6.66 8.31
N PHE A 143 -0.51 -7.69 8.34
CA PHE A 143 0.43 -7.97 9.42
C PHE A 143 1.81 -8.43 8.94
N ARG A 144 2.69 -8.79 9.87
CA ARG A 144 4.07 -9.25 9.64
C ARG A 144 4.27 -10.70 10.10
N LEU A 145 5.52 -11.23 10.03
CA LEU A 145 5.85 -12.57 10.51
C LEU A 145 5.66 -12.73 12.03
N GLY A 146 5.84 -11.66 12.77
CA GLY A 146 5.82 -11.58 14.22
C GLY A 146 6.59 -10.34 14.68
N TRP A 147 6.85 -10.26 15.99
CA TRP A 147 7.59 -9.14 16.56
C TRP A 147 9.09 -9.23 16.23
N ASP A 148 9.72 -10.37 16.44
CA ASP A 148 11.13 -10.65 16.16
C ASP A 148 11.31 -12.11 15.70
N GLU A 149 12.55 -12.51 15.47
CA GLU A 149 12.89 -13.86 14.98
C GLU A 149 12.53 -14.98 15.96
N ASN A 150 12.45 -14.68 17.27
CA ASN A 150 12.12 -15.66 18.32
C ASN A 150 10.59 -15.74 18.58
N SER A 151 9.81 -14.85 17.98
CA SER A 151 8.37 -14.74 18.19
C SER A 151 7.59 -14.67 16.87
N ILE A 152 8.00 -15.48 15.89
CA ILE A 152 7.28 -15.64 14.61
C ILE A 152 6.01 -16.44 14.90
N ASN A 153 4.83 -15.82 14.65
CA ASN A 153 3.52 -16.42 14.91
C ASN A 153 2.51 -16.19 13.80
N CYS A 154 2.97 -15.79 12.60
CA CYS A 154 2.10 -15.35 11.50
C CYS A 154 1.09 -16.41 11.03
N VAL A 155 1.38 -17.71 11.16
CA VAL A 155 0.48 -18.78 10.72
C VAL A 155 -0.71 -18.89 11.67
N GLU A 156 -0.46 -19.01 12.97
CA GLU A 156 -1.49 -19.05 14.01
C GLU A 156 -2.28 -17.75 14.05
N PHE A 157 -1.58 -16.61 13.86
CA PHE A 157 -2.22 -15.31 13.78
C PHE A 157 -3.19 -15.22 12.58
N ALA A 158 -2.79 -15.72 11.41
CA ALA A 158 -3.67 -15.74 10.23
C ALA A 158 -4.94 -16.57 10.45
N LYS A 159 -4.81 -17.77 11.06
CA LYS A 159 -5.96 -18.62 11.42
C LYS A 159 -6.91 -17.88 12.36
N LEU A 160 -6.37 -17.25 13.39
CA LEU A 160 -7.18 -16.50 14.34
C LEU A 160 -7.89 -15.30 13.70
N MET A 161 -7.25 -14.61 12.73
CA MET A 161 -7.89 -13.54 11.97
C MET A 161 -9.04 -14.08 11.10
N GLU A 162 -8.86 -15.22 10.42
CA GLU A 162 -9.92 -15.91 9.69
C GLU A 162 -11.09 -16.28 10.60
N GLU A 163 -10.82 -16.91 11.74
CA GLU A 163 -11.82 -17.29 12.75
C GLU A 163 -12.58 -16.06 13.29
N SER A 164 -11.91 -14.91 13.39
CA SER A 164 -12.50 -13.62 13.80
C SER A 164 -13.34 -12.94 12.72
N GLY A 165 -13.39 -13.52 11.49
CA GLY A 165 -14.20 -13.04 10.39
C GLY A 165 -13.49 -12.13 9.39
N ALA A 166 -12.15 -12.10 9.37
CA ALA A 166 -11.43 -11.42 8.30
C ALA A 166 -11.72 -12.05 6.93
N ALA A 167 -11.98 -11.22 5.93
CA ALA A 167 -12.28 -11.66 4.56
C ALA A 167 -11.03 -11.93 3.71
N ALA A 168 -9.87 -11.42 4.10
CA ALA A 168 -8.56 -11.71 3.53
C ALA A 168 -7.45 -11.28 4.49
N VAL A 169 -6.26 -11.83 4.29
CA VAL A 169 -5.06 -11.43 5.04
C VAL A 169 -3.92 -11.04 4.11
N THR A 170 -3.16 -10.01 4.49
CA THR A 170 -1.95 -9.57 3.80
C THR A 170 -0.74 -9.80 4.70
N LEU A 171 0.20 -10.64 4.28
CA LEU A 171 1.43 -10.91 5.03
C LEU A 171 2.63 -10.18 4.43
N HIS A 172 3.22 -9.24 5.18
CA HIS A 172 4.56 -8.75 4.89
C HIS A 172 5.59 -9.72 5.49
N ALA A 173 6.34 -10.41 4.65
CA ALA A 173 7.22 -11.52 5.03
C ALA A 173 8.54 -11.06 5.71
N ARG A 174 8.43 -10.17 6.69
CA ARG A 174 9.47 -9.72 7.62
C ARG A 174 8.92 -9.58 9.03
N THR A 175 9.78 -9.75 10.03
CA THR A 175 9.41 -9.41 11.42
C THR A 175 9.34 -7.89 11.63
N LYS A 176 8.79 -7.45 12.75
CA LYS A 176 8.78 -6.03 13.13
C LYS A 176 10.20 -5.51 13.32
N THR A 177 11.08 -6.28 13.98
CA THR A 177 12.47 -5.85 14.26
C THR A 177 13.33 -5.76 13.01
N GLN A 178 13.09 -6.59 12.02
CA GLN A 178 13.74 -6.47 10.70
C GLN A 178 13.39 -5.16 10.00
N MET A 179 12.23 -4.57 10.28
CA MET A 179 11.73 -3.39 9.54
C MET A 179 11.75 -3.61 8.02
N TYR A 180 12.86 -3.20 7.36
CA TYR A 180 13.09 -3.35 5.92
C TYR A 180 14.45 -3.97 5.60
N HIS A 181 15.20 -4.41 6.63
CA HIS A 181 16.50 -5.06 6.46
C HIS A 181 16.37 -6.53 6.05
N GLY A 182 17.43 -7.06 5.45
CA GLY A 182 17.45 -8.44 4.95
C GLY A 182 16.44 -8.66 3.82
N ASN A 183 16.12 -9.92 3.56
CA ASN A 183 15.14 -10.34 2.54
C ASN A 183 13.81 -10.75 3.20
N ALA A 184 12.72 -10.58 2.46
CA ALA A 184 11.42 -11.13 2.84
C ALA A 184 11.44 -12.66 2.71
N ASP A 185 11.06 -13.36 3.76
CA ASP A 185 10.99 -14.84 3.73
C ASP A 185 9.62 -15.30 3.21
N ARG A 186 9.56 -15.53 1.90
CA ARG A 186 8.34 -15.96 1.20
C ARG A 186 7.80 -17.31 1.67
N SER A 187 8.63 -18.16 2.30
CA SER A 187 8.19 -19.48 2.80
C SER A 187 7.05 -19.37 3.82
N TYR A 188 7.02 -18.27 4.59
CA TYR A 188 5.92 -18.03 5.53
C TYR A 188 4.62 -17.60 4.83
N ILE A 189 4.68 -16.93 3.66
CA ILE A 189 3.47 -16.64 2.88
C ILE A 189 2.85 -17.97 2.42
N LYS A 190 3.65 -18.90 1.94
CA LYS A 190 3.21 -20.25 1.60
C LYS A 190 2.56 -20.97 2.79
N LYS A 191 3.22 -20.98 3.94
CA LYS A 191 2.69 -21.62 5.16
C LYS A 191 1.34 -21.00 5.58
N VAL A 192 1.20 -19.68 5.49
CA VAL A 192 -0.07 -19.01 5.77
C VAL A 192 -1.13 -19.42 4.75
N LYS A 193 -0.77 -19.44 3.44
CA LYS A 193 -1.70 -19.86 2.37
C LYS A 193 -2.20 -21.30 2.55
N GLU A 194 -1.34 -22.19 3.02
CA GLU A 194 -1.70 -23.58 3.29
C GLU A 194 -2.55 -23.74 4.57
N ALA A 195 -2.58 -22.72 5.44
CA ALA A 195 -3.19 -22.79 6.76
C ALA A 195 -4.58 -22.13 6.86
N VAL A 196 -4.96 -21.29 5.90
CA VAL A 196 -6.25 -20.57 5.88
C VAL A 196 -6.99 -20.77 4.55
N ASN A 197 -8.32 -20.59 4.58
CA ASN A 197 -9.18 -20.73 3.40
C ASN A 197 -9.48 -19.38 2.73
N ILE A 198 -9.33 -18.27 3.46
CA ILE A 198 -9.52 -16.92 2.93
C ILE A 198 -8.34 -16.52 2.02
N PRO A 199 -8.52 -15.55 1.12
CA PRO A 199 -7.45 -15.05 0.27
C PRO A 199 -6.24 -14.56 1.07
N VAL A 200 -5.04 -14.95 0.60
CA VAL A 200 -3.74 -14.51 1.14
C VAL A 200 -3.05 -13.62 0.14
N ILE A 201 -2.71 -12.40 0.57
CA ILE A 201 -2.01 -11.41 -0.22
C ILE A 201 -0.54 -11.37 0.19
N GLY A 202 0.35 -11.77 -0.73
CA GLY A 202 1.79 -11.83 -0.48
C GLY A 202 2.47 -10.46 -0.65
N ASN A 203 3.22 -10.00 0.37
CA ASN A 203 3.93 -8.73 0.33
C ASN A 203 5.39 -8.89 0.78
N GLY A 204 6.31 -8.28 0.04
CA GLY A 204 7.74 -8.20 0.34
C GLY A 204 8.62 -8.40 -0.89
N ASP A 205 9.54 -7.45 -1.11
CA ASP A 205 10.60 -7.48 -2.12
C ASP A 205 10.13 -7.81 -3.55
N ILE A 206 9.01 -7.20 -3.95
CA ILE A 206 8.53 -7.22 -5.35
C ILE A 206 8.95 -5.89 -5.96
N THR A 207 9.88 -5.94 -6.90
CA THR A 207 10.46 -4.78 -7.60
C THR A 207 10.43 -4.91 -9.12
N SER A 208 10.03 -6.08 -9.63
CA SER A 208 9.89 -6.38 -11.06
C SER A 208 8.70 -7.30 -11.32
N PRO A 209 8.26 -7.44 -12.58
CA PRO A 209 7.25 -8.42 -12.97
C PRO A 209 7.64 -9.86 -12.63
N GLU A 210 8.91 -10.21 -12.79
CA GLU A 210 9.43 -11.56 -12.49
C GLU A 210 9.38 -11.83 -10.97
N ASP A 211 9.61 -10.81 -10.11
CA ASP A 211 9.46 -10.96 -8.66
C ASP A 211 8.00 -11.26 -8.29
N ALA A 212 7.04 -10.60 -8.95
CA ALA A 212 5.62 -10.85 -8.75
C ALA A 212 5.23 -12.28 -9.15
N LYS A 213 5.65 -12.72 -10.35
CA LYS A 213 5.43 -14.10 -10.81
C LYS A 213 6.05 -15.11 -9.85
N ARG A 214 7.29 -14.87 -9.42
CA ARG A 214 7.98 -15.74 -8.47
C ARG A 214 7.26 -15.82 -7.13
N MET A 215 6.69 -14.70 -6.64
CA MET A 215 5.87 -14.71 -5.44
C MET A 215 4.66 -15.63 -5.60
N TYR A 216 3.95 -15.57 -6.72
CA TYR A 216 2.84 -16.47 -7.02
C TYR A 216 3.29 -17.94 -7.10
N ASP A 217 4.35 -18.22 -7.86
CA ASP A 217 4.81 -19.59 -8.12
C ASP A 217 5.34 -20.28 -6.85
N GLU A 218 6.09 -19.55 -6.01
CA GLU A 218 6.70 -20.09 -4.80
C GLU A 218 5.71 -20.24 -3.64
N THR A 219 4.71 -19.36 -3.57
CA THR A 219 3.87 -19.27 -2.37
C THR A 219 2.43 -19.73 -2.57
N GLY A 220 1.93 -19.71 -3.82
CA GLY A 220 0.53 -19.99 -4.12
C GLY A 220 -0.44 -18.91 -3.60
N CYS A 221 0.04 -17.72 -3.21
CA CYS A 221 -0.82 -16.63 -2.73
C CYS A 221 -1.83 -16.20 -3.80
N ASP A 222 -2.94 -15.60 -3.36
CA ASP A 222 -4.05 -15.26 -4.24
C ASP A 222 -3.86 -13.91 -4.93
N LEU A 223 -3.10 -13.00 -4.31
CA LEU A 223 -2.74 -11.68 -4.84
C LEU A 223 -1.35 -11.30 -4.34
N VAL A 224 -0.63 -10.47 -5.08
CA VAL A 224 0.61 -9.85 -4.62
C VAL A 224 0.39 -8.38 -4.29
N MET A 225 1.12 -7.85 -3.30
CA MET A 225 1.03 -6.44 -2.90
C MET A 225 2.40 -5.78 -2.96
N ILE A 226 2.46 -4.60 -3.58
CA ILE A 226 3.69 -3.88 -3.86
C ILE A 226 3.75 -2.60 -3.01
N GLY A 227 4.83 -2.47 -2.23
CA GLY A 227 5.14 -1.23 -1.53
C GLY A 227 6.24 -0.44 -2.25
N ARG A 228 7.44 -0.41 -1.69
CA ARG A 228 8.59 0.37 -2.16
C ARG A 228 8.97 0.15 -3.62
N GLY A 229 8.64 -1.01 -4.20
CA GLY A 229 8.88 -1.31 -5.61
C GLY A 229 8.10 -0.42 -6.58
N SER A 230 7.01 0.20 -6.12
CA SER A 230 6.20 1.14 -6.91
C SER A 230 6.70 2.59 -6.85
N TYR A 231 7.60 2.96 -5.94
CA TYR A 231 8.05 4.35 -5.75
C TYR A 231 8.59 4.98 -7.05
N GLY A 232 7.89 6.00 -7.57
CA GLY A 232 8.20 6.65 -8.84
C GLY A 232 8.04 5.73 -10.06
N ARG A 233 7.37 4.59 -9.89
CA ARG A 233 7.17 3.56 -10.91
C ARG A 233 5.72 3.02 -10.90
N PRO A 234 4.69 3.88 -10.98
CA PRO A 234 3.29 3.39 -10.99
C PRO A 234 3.03 2.43 -12.16
N TYR A 235 3.77 2.55 -13.26
CA TYR A 235 3.70 1.66 -14.42
C TYR A 235 4.09 0.20 -14.13
N ILE A 236 4.68 -0.11 -12.96
CA ILE A 236 5.00 -1.48 -12.54
C ILE A 236 3.74 -2.37 -12.51
N PHE A 237 2.57 -1.81 -12.19
CA PHE A 237 1.33 -2.58 -12.15
C PHE A 237 0.93 -3.08 -13.54
N ARG A 238 1.02 -2.23 -14.57
CA ARG A 238 0.79 -2.61 -15.97
C ARG A 238 1.82 -3.63 -16.45
N SER A 239 3.09 -3.43 -16.10
CA SER A 239 4.16 -4.35 -16.47
C SER A 239 3.96 -5.74 -15.87
N ILE A 240 3.50 -5.81 -14.61
CA ILE A 240 3.18 -7.09 -13.94
C ILE A 240 1.98 -7.74 -14.60
N ALA A 241 0.88 -7.02 -14.82
CA ALA A 241 -0.32 -7.58 -15.45
C ALA A 241 0.01 -8.18 -16.82
N HIS A 242 0.75 -7.43 -17.65
CA HIS A 242 1.18 -7.90 -18.96
C HIS A 242 2.06 -9.15 -18.87
N TYR A 243 3.05 -9.16 -17.97
CA TYR A 243 3.94 -10.29 -17.80
C TYR A 243 3.24 -11.56 -17.30
N LEU A 244 2.30 -11.41 -16.37
CA LEU A 244 1.50 -12.53 -15.88
C LEU A 244 0.59 -13.12 -16.97
N GLU A 245 0.12 -12.30 -17.91
CA GLU A 245 -0.75 -12.74 -19.00
C GLU A 245 0.02 -13.36 -20.16
N THR A 246 1.16 -12.77 -20.55
CA THR A 246 1.86 -13.12 -21.81
C THR A 246 3.19 -13.85 -21.59
N GLY A 247 3.81 -13.69 -20.41
CA GLY A 247 5.18 -14.12 -20.15
C GLY A 247 6.25 -13.17 -20.73
N GLU A 248 5.85 -12.06 -21.36
CA GLU A 248 6.75 -11.11 -22.01
C GLU A 248 6.90 -9.83 -21.16
N LEU A 249 8.11 -9.29 -21.11
CA LEU A 249 8.39 -8.03 -20.43
C LEU A 249 8.04 -6.84 -21.33
N LEU A 250 7.32 -5.87 -20.78
CA LEU A 250 7.20 -4.56 -21.41
C LEU A 250 8.53 -3.79 -21.32
N PRO A 251 8.87 -2.98 -22.32
CA PRO A 251 10.01 -2.09 -22.22
C PRO A 251 9.81 -1.08 -21.05
N GLU A 252 10.88 -0.78 -20.34
CA GLU A 252 10.84 0.29 -19.34
C GLU A 252 10.57 1.64 -20.01
N PRO A 253 9.73 2.51 -19.42
CA PRO A 253 9.49 3.84 -19.95
C PRO A 253 10.78 4.65 -20.06
N SER A 254 10.92 5.40 -21.14
CA SER A 254 12.01 6.36 -21.35
C SER A 254 12.05 7.42 -20.25
N GLN A 255 13.17 8.15 -20.15
CA GLN A 255 13.28 9.26 -19.18
C GLN A 255 12.19 10.31 -19.39
N THR A 256 11.85 10.62 -20.65
CA THR A 256 10.79 11.57 -21.00
C THR A 256 9.42 11.07 -20.52
N GLU A 257 9.06 9.82 -20.82
CA GLU A 257 7.79 9.23 -20.38
C GLU A 257 7.71 9.20 -18.84
N ARG A 258 8.79 8.86 -18.14
CA ARG A 258 8.81 8.86 -16.66
C ARG A 258 8.62 10.25 -16.07
N VAL A 259 9.13 11.29 -16.74
CA VAL A 259 8.91 12.69 -16.35
C VAL A 259 7.47 13.12 -16.60
N ASP A 260 6.87 12.69 -17.71
CA ASP A 260 5.46 12.99 -17.99
C ASP A 260 4.54 12.32 -16.93
N ILE A 261 4.83 11.09 -16.53
CA ILE A 261 4.15 10.42 -15.43
C ILE A 261 4.33 11.19 -14.12
N MET A 262 5.53 11.67 -13.84
CA MET A 262 5.83 12.49 -12.66
C MET A 262 5.02 13.79 -12.65
N LEU A 263 4.96 14.49 -13.77
CA LEU A 263 4.18 15.72 -13.92
C LEU A 263 2.70 15.45 -13.62
N HIS A 264 2.11 14.48 -14.28
CA HIS A 264 0.72 14.09 -14.08
C HIS A 264 0.42 13.78 -12.61
N HIS A 265 1.26 12.97 -11.97
CA HIS A 265 1.12 12.64 -10.54
C HIS A 265 1.15 13.90 -9.64
N ILE A 266 2.16 14.78 -9.83
CA ILE A 266 2.32 15.94 -8.95
C ILE A 266 1.22 16.98 -9.22
N GLU A 267 0.73 17.13 -10.46
CA GLU A 267 -0.43 17.96 -10.79
C GLU A 267 -1.69 17.49 -10.06
N MET A 268 -1.93 16.18 -9.97
CA MET A 268 -3.02 15.64 -9.15
C MET A 268 -2.85 15.97 -7.66
N ILE A 269 -1.61 15.98 -7.13
CA ILE A 269 -1.38 16.39 -5.74
C ILE A 269 -1.72 17.88 -5.58
N ILE A 270 -1.36 18.72 -6.54
CA ILE A 270 -1.69 20.18 -6.53
C ILE A 270 -3.20 20.38 -6.51
N GLU A 271 -3.93 19.66 -7.36
CA GLU A 271 -5.40 19.72 -7.39
C GLU A 271 -6.05 19.29 -6.08
N ASN A 272 -5.48 18.28 -5.43
CA ASN A 272 -6.02 17.72 -4.18
C ASN A 272 -5.72 18.57 -2.94
N LYS A 273 -4.53 19.20 -2.86
CA LYS A 273 -3.99 19.79 -1.61
C LYS A 273 -3.58 21.26 -1.77
N GLY A 274 -3.67 21.82 -2.97
CA GLY A 274 -3.15 23.15 -3.33
C GLY A 274 -1.63 23.15 -3.51
N GLU A 275 -1.12 24.10 -4.27
CA GLU A 275 0.28 24.16 -4.73
C GLU A 275 1.28 24.19 -3.57
N TYR A 276 1.04 25.01 -2.54
CA TYR A 276 1.97 25.14 -1.40
C TYR A 276 2.26 23.82 -0.69
N SER A 277 1.22 23.05 -0.40
CA SER A 277 1.36 21.74 0.27
C SER A 277 1.94 20.68 -0.68
N ALA A 278 1.42 20.66 -1.91
CA ALA A 278 1.82 19.71 -2.95
C ALA A 278 3.31 19.80 -3.27
N MET A 279 3.87 21.01 -3.43
CA MET A 279 5.28 21.18 -3.80
C MET A 279 6.24 20.69 -2.71
N ARG A 280 5.84 20.68 -1.44
CA ARG A 280 6.64 20.11 -0.34
C ARG A 280 6.68 18.58 -0.41
N GLU A 281 5.56 17.95 -0.72
CA GLU A 281 5.46 16.50 -0.91
C GLU A 281 6.13 16.07 -2.23
N ALA A 282 5.97 16.87 -3.28
CA ALA A 282 6.56 16.66 -4.60
C ALA A 282 8.08 16.43 -4.55
N ARG A 283 8.81 17.04 -3.61
CA ARG A 283 10.26 16.83 -3.44
C ARG A 283 10.62 15.36 -3.28
N ALA A 284 9.89 14.66 -2.44
CA ALA A 284 10.09 13.24 -2.21
C ALA A 284 9.67 12.40 -3.42
N HIS A 285 8.47 12.64 -3.95
CA HIS A 285 7.92 11.92 -5.10
C HIS A 285 8.80 12.09 -6.35
N ALA A 286 9.16 13.32 -6.73
CA ALA A 286 10.02 13.60 -7.87
C ALA A 286 11.35 12.86 -7.78
N SER A 287 11.97 12.84 -6.57
CA SER A 287 13.24 12.13 -6.34
C SER A 287 13.16 10.63 -6.66
N HIS A 288 11.99 10.01 -6.48
CA HIS A 288 11.78 8.61 -6.83
C HIS A 288 11.68 8.41 -8.35
N TYR A 289 10.99 9.31 -9.07
CA TYR A 289 10.84 9.22 -10.52
C TYR A 289 12.16 9.36 -11.27
N ILE A 290 13.05 10.25 -10.80
CA ILE A 290 14.34 10.50 -11.46
C ILE A 290 15.42 9.47 -11.12
N LYS A 291 15.18 8.55 -10.20
CA LYS A 291 16.15 7.54 -9.78
C LYS A 291 16.61 6.70 -10.98
N GLY A 292 17.94 6.60 -11.18
CA GLY A 292 18.54 5.82 -12.25
C GLY A 292 18.54 6.49 -13.63
N MET A 293 18.09 7.75 -13.75
CA MET A 293 18.18 8.52 -15.00
C MET A 293 19.62 9.01 -15.26
N ASN A 294 19.96 9.22 -16.52
CA ASN A 294 21.16 10.00 -16.87
C ASN A 294 21.00 11.43 -16.33
N GLY A 295 21.97 11.93 -15.56
CA GLY A 295 21.84 13.22 -14.87
C GLY A 295 21.13 13.21 -13.51
N ALA A 296 20.76 12.04 -12.96
CA ALA A 296 19.99 11.92 -11.73
C ALA A 296 20.56 12.67 -10.51
N ALA A 297 21.88 12.88 -10.43
CA ALA A 297 22.51 13.63 -9.33
C ALA A 297 22.13 15.13 -9.37
N GLU A 298 22.12 15.72 -10.56
CA GLU A 298 21.72 17.09 -10.80
C GLU A 298 20.20 17.28 -10.57
N PHE A 299 19.39 16.39 -11.14
CA PHE A 299 17.94 16.43 -10.98
C PHE A 299 17.49 16.29 -9.52
N ARG A 300 18.19 15.47 -8.70
CA ARG A 300 17.92 15.39 -7.26
C ARG A 300 18.10 16.72 -6.52
N ARG A 301 19.08 17.55 -6.94
CA ARG A 301 19.24 18.89 -6.37
C ARG A 301 18.02 19.77 -6.71
N LEU A 302 17.56 19.71 -7.95
CA LEU A 302 16.36 20.44 -8.39
C LEU A 302 15.12 19.95 -7.64
N CYS A 303 14.93 18.63 -7.45
CA CYS A 303 13.84 18.10 -6.63
C CYS A 303 13.82 18.70 -5.21
N GLY A 304 14.99 18.84 -4.58
CA GLY A 304 15.11 19.39 -3.22
C GLY A 304 14.67 20.85 -3.10
N THR A 305 14.66 21.60 -4.19
CA THR A 305 14.33 23.04 -4.23
C THR A 305 12.94 23.34 -4.76
N LEU A 306 12.15 22.34 -5.13
CA LEU A 306 10.78 22.54 -5.62
C LEU A 306 9.95 23.35 -4.62
N SER A 307 9.38 24.47 -5.06
CA SER A 307 8.59 25.39 -4.23
C SER A 307 7.35 25.92 -4.96
N ALA A 308 7.38 25.98 -6.26
CA ALA A 308 6.30 26.38 -7.13
C ALA A 308 6.14 25.43 -8.33
N LYS A 309 4.99 25.46 -8.97
CA LYS A 309 4.68 24.63 -10.16
C LYS A 309 5.69 24.87 -11.29
N ASP A 310 6.16 26.10 -11.45
CA ASP A 310 7.18 26.44 -12.44
C ASP A 310 8.52 25.75 -12.20
N ASP A 311 8.88 25.48 -10.94
CA ASP A 311 10.10 24.71 -10.62
C ASP A 311 9.98 23.26 -11.11
N LEU A 312 8.78 22.69 -11.01
CA LEU A 312 8.48 21.34 -11.49
C LEU A 312 8.63 21.25 -13.02
N TYR A 313 8.11 22.23 -13.76
CA TYR A 313 8.28 22.26 -15.23
C TYR A 313 9.74 22.47 -15.63
N ARG A 314 10.48 23.34 -14.93
CA ARG A 314 11.93 23.47 -15.17
C ARG A 314 12.69 22.18 -14.95
N LEU A 315 12.35 21.43 -13.91
CA LEU A 315 12.92 20.09 -13.70
C LEU A 315 12.60 19.14 -14.86
N ALA A 316 11.35 19.13 -15.31
CA ALA A 316 10.91 18.29 -16.43
C ALA A 316 11.66 18.62 -17.72
N ASP A 317 11.81 19.90 -18.03
CA ASP A 317 12.53 20.37 -19.23
C ASP A 317 14.02 20.01 -19.16
N ALA A 318 14.66 20.15 -18.00
CA ALA A 318 16.04 19.73 -17.81
C ALA A 318 16.23 18.21 -18.06
N VAL A 319 15.30 17.39 -17.62
CA VAL A 319 15.34 15.93 -17.89
C VAL A 319 15.16 15.64 -19.37
N ARG A 320 14.19 16.29 -20.04
CA ARG A 320 13.92 16.10 -21.48
C ARG A 320 15.12 16.53 -22.33
N GLN A 321 15.75 17.68 -22.01
CA GLN A 321 16.98 18.13 -22.69
C GLN A 321 18.09 17.11 -22.55
N LYS A 322 18.31 16.59 -21.32
CA LYS A 322 19.37 15.61 -21.06
C LYS A 322 19.08 14.25 -21.73
N ALA A 323 17.82 13.89 -21.93
CA ALA A 323 17.43 12.67 -22.63
C ALA A 323 17.63 12.75 -24.15
N ALA A 324 17.73 13.97 -24.72
CA ALA A 324 17.95 14.22 -26.14
C ALA A 324 19.43 14.26 -26.54
N GLU A 325 20.36 14.39 -25.55
CA GLU A 325 21.81 14.30 -25.74
C GLU A 325 22.28 12.83 -25.87
#